data_13e05fbd76aeecd8d63874f248814914
#
_entry.id   13e05fbd76aeecd8d63874f248814914
#
_cell.length_a   1.000
_cell.length_b   1.000
_cell.length_c   1.000
_cell.angle_alpha   90.00
_cell.angle_beta   90.00
_cell.angle_gamma   90.00
#
_symmetry.space_group_name_H-M   'P 1'
#
loop_
_entity.id
_entity.type
_entity.pdbx_description
1 polymer ?
#
loop_
_entity_poly.entity_id
_entity_poly.type
_entity_poly.pdbx_seq_one_letter_code
_entity_poly.pdbx_strand_id
1 'polypeptide(L)'
;MKTTSLAVLAIGLVLLCACASAQETTSTPAYDAALAKRLGADERGMHRYVLVILKTGPSRVPDGEARKAMFAGHFANMERLSKAGKLVLAGPFEKDAAGWRGLFVFAVDNVEEATRLVATDPVIVNGEMVAEYHPWYGSAATMMIPELHDKLVPGSP
;
A
#
# COMPACT_ATOMS: atom_id res chain seq x y z
N MET A 1 -29.31 -20.15 -87.75
CA MET A 1 -29.81 -19.37 -86.66
C MET A 1 -28.81 -19.60 -85.46
N LYS A 2 -28.09 -18.54 -85.12
CA LYS A 2 -26.95 -18.65 -84.22
C LYS A 2 -27.38 -18.19 -82.81
N THR A 3 -27.25 -19.06 -81.82
CA THR A 3 -27.49 -18.75 -80.41
C THR A 3 -26.16 -18.49 -79.71
N THR A 4 -25.94 -17.27 -79.29
CA THR A 4 -24.77 -16.80 -78.55
C THR A 4 -25.03 -17.01 -77.04
N SER A 5 -24.22 -17.87 -76.40
CA SER A 5 -24.20 -18.02 -74.94
C SER A 5 -23.33 -16.93 -74.30
N LEU A 6 -23.90 -16.17 -73.39
CA LEU A 6 -23.19 -15.20 -72.52
C LEU A 6 -22.68 -15.92 -71.26
N ALA A 7 -21.37 -16.00 -71.11
CA ALA A 7 -20.75 -16.47 -69.88
C ALA A 7 -20.58 -15.29 -68.90
N VAL A 8 -21.22 -15.39 -67.74
CA VAL A 8 -21.07 -14.42 -66.63
C VAL A 8 -19.92 -14.87 -65.73
N LEU A 9 -18.82 -14.10 -65.71
CA LEU A 9 -17.66 -14.33 -64.85
C LEU A 9 -17.90 -13.64 -63.50
N ALA A 10 -18.18 -14.41 -62.44
CA ALA A 10 -18.30 -13.91 -61.09
C ALA A 10 -16.91 -13.82 -60.46
N ILE A 11 -16.41 -12.61 -60.28
CA ILE A 11 -15.16 -12.35 -59.54
C ILE A 11 -15.49 -12.29 -58.04
N GLY A 12 -15.14 -13.35 -57.32
CA GLY A 12 -15.24 -13.39 -55.87
C GLY A 12 -14.06 -12.63 -55.23
N LEU A 13 -14.35 -11.48 -54.64
CA LEU A 13 -13.38 -10.70 -53.84
C LEU A 13 -13.30 -11.33 -52.43
N VAL A 14 -12.25 -12.10 -52.15
CA VAL A 14 -11.96 -12.62 -50.82
C VAL A 14 -11.24 -11.52 -50.03
N LEU A 15 -11.93 -10.88 -49.09
CA LEU A 15 -11.33 -9.98 -48.10
C LEU A 15 -10.61 -10.85 -47.03
N LEU A 16 -9.29 -10.98 -47.12
CA LEU A 16 -8.49 -11.46 -46.01
C LEU A 16 -8.44 -10.39 -44.92
N CYS A 17 -9.25 -10.56 -43.88
CA CYS A 17 -9.12 -9.79 -42.65
C CYS A 17 -7.90 -10.29 -41.89
N ALA A 18 -6.74 -9.63 -42.06
CA ALA A 18 -5.55 -9.89 -41.26
C ALA A 18 -5.78 -9.33 -39.85
N CYS A 19 -6.21 -10.19 -38.92
CA CYS A 19 -6.16 -9.88 -37.49
C CYS A 19 -4.69 -9.78 -37.08
N ALA A 20 -4.14 -8.57 -37.07
CA ALA A 20 -2.87 -8.31 -36.42
C ALA A 20 -3.07 -8.46 -34.91
N SER A 21 -2.73 -9.62 -34.36
CA SER A 21 -2.61 -9.81 -32.93
C SER A 21 -1.46 -8.91 -32.46
N ALA A 22 -1.79 -7.79 -31.80
CA ALA A 22 -0.81 -7.01 -31.08
C ALA A 22 -0.26 -7.91 -29.95
N GLN A 23 0.94 -8.41 -30.15
CA GLN A 23 1.68 -9.13 -29.13
C GLN A 23 2.17 -8.07 -28.16
N GLU A 24 1.51 -7.94 -27.00
CA GLU A 24 2.04 -7.15 -25.89
C GLU A 24 3.37 -7.80 -25.47
N THR A 25 4.46 -7.20 -25.90
CA THR A 25 5.79 -7.52 -25.37
C THR A 25 5.83 -7.06 -23.92
N THR A 26 5.53 -7.96 -22.98
CA THR A 26 5.81 -7.74 -21.55
C THR A 26 7.32 -7.68 -21.37
N SER A 27 7.90 -6.50 -21.57
CA SER A 27 9.30 -6.27 -21.21
C SER A 27 9.40 -6.38 -19.68
N THR A 28 10.25 -7.29 -19.19
CA THR A 28 10.62 -7.29 -17.76
C THR A 28 11.11 -5.88 -17.39
N PRO A 29 10.58 -5.26 -16.32
CA PRO A 29 11.01 -3.93 -15.92
C PRO A 29 12.53 -3.92 -15.70
N ALA A 30 13.21 -2.92 -16.27
CA ALA A 30 14.65 -2.75 -16.06
C ALA A 30 14.92 -2.38 -14.59
N TYR A 31 16.00 -2.90 -14.02
CA TYR A 31 16.43 -2.53 -12.68
C TYR A 31 16.76 -1.04 -12.58
N ASP A 32 16.19 -0.35 -11.60
CA ASP A 32 16.42 1.06 -11.28
C ASP A 32 17.27 1.18 -10.00
N ALA A 33 18.59 1.33 -10.16
CA ALA A 33 19.52 1.43 -9.05
C ALA A 33 19.30 2.71 -8.20
N ALA A 34 18.85 3.81 -8.81
CA ALA A 34 18.59 5.05 -8.09
C ALA A 34 17.36 4.91 -7.19
N LEU A 35 16.30 4.31 -7.71
CA LEU A 35 15.10 3.98 -6.94
C LEU A 35 15.41 3.00 -5.81
N ALA A 36 16.12 1.92 -6.08
CA ALA A 36 16.51 0.93 -5.08
C ALA A 36 17.28 1.58 -3.91
N LYS A 37 18.28 2.43 -4.23
CA LYS A 37 19.03 3.19 -3.23
C LYS A 37 18.14 4.15 -2.44
N ARG A 38 17.23 4.87 -3.09
CA ARG A 38 16.33 5.83 -2.43
C ARG A 38 15.38 5.13 -1.44
N LEU A 39 14.92 3.93 -1.78
CA LEU A 39 14.01 3.15 -0.94
C LEU A 39 14.74 2.25 0.09
N GLY A 40 16.07 2.29 0.15
CA GLY A 40 16.86 1.44 1.06
C GLY A 40 16.73 -0.04 0.74
N ALA A 41 16.51 -0.40 -0.54
CA ALA A 41 16.38 -1.77 -0.97
C ALA A 41 17.73 -2.50 -0.90
N ASP A 42 17.71 -3.73 -0.45
CA ASP A 42 18.83 -4.65 -0.57
C ASP A 42 18.93 -5.28 -1.98
N GLU A 43 19.84 -6.23 -2.17
CA GLU A 43 20.06 -6.94 -3.44
C GLU A 43 18.84 -7.67 -3.99
N ARG A 44 17.84 -7.93 -3.14
CA ARG A 44 16.59 -8.60 -3.48
C ARG A 44 15.40 -7.64 -3.61
N GLY A 45 15.64 -6.33 -3.51
CA GLY A 45 14.60 -5.31 -3.53
C GLY A 45 13.79 -5.25 -2.23
N MET A 46 14.36 -5.75 -1.13
CA MET A 46 13.69 -5.87 0.16
C MET A 46 14.22 -4.84 1.17
N HIS A 47 13.44 -4.60 2.22
CA HIS A 47 13.76 -3.72 3.34
C HIS A 47 13.30 -4.35 4.66
N ARG A 48 13.94 -3.97 5.77
CA ARG A 48 13.53 -4.39 7.12
C ARG A 48 12.47 -3.44 7.66
N TYR A 49 11.47 -4.00 8.32
CA TYR A 49 10.39 -3.28 8.96
C TYR A 49 10.05 -3.91 10.31
N VAL A 50 9.29 -3.20 11.10
CA VAL A 50 8.55 -3.77 12.24
C VAL A 50 7.06 -3.54 11.99
N LEU A 51 6.32 -4.63 11.86
CA LEU A 51 4.89 -4.65 11.78
C LEU A 51 4.32 -4.62 13.20
N VAL A 52 3.37 -3.72 13.46
CA VAL A 52 2.77 -3.54 14.79
C VAL A 52 1.26 -3.71 14.68
N ILE A 53 0.74 -4.69 15.42
CA ILE A 53 -0.70 -4.89 15.55
C ILE A 53 -1.16 -4.14 16.79
N LEU A 54 -2.03 -3.15 16.60
CA LEU A 54 -2.74 -2.49 17.71
C LEU A 54 -3.96 -3.34 18.08
N LYS A 55 -4.07 -3.69 19.35
CA LYS A 55 -5.16 -4.51 19.90
C LYS A 55 -5.93 -3.71 20.94
N THR A 56 -7.18 -4.09 21.19
CA THR A 56 -7.97 -3.49 22.28
C THR A 56 -7.22 -3.62 23.60
N GLY A 57 -7.01 -2.48 24.25
CA GLY A 57 -6.30 -2.38 25.52
C GLY A 57 -7.19 -2.62 26.74
N PRO A 58 -6.60 -2.63 27.94
CA PRO A 58 -7.33 -2.90 29.18
C PRO A 58 -8.20 -1.74 29.64
N SER A 59 -7.95 -0.53 29.14
CA SER A 59 -8.60 0.69 29.60
C SER A 59 -9.30 1.40 28.46
N ARG A 60 -10.65 1.39 28.48
CA ARG A 60 -11.42 2.19 27.53
C ARG A 60 -11.59 3.61 28.07
N VAL A 61 -11.14 4.60 27.33
CA VAL A 61 -11.47 6.00 27.59
C VAL A 61 -12.95 6.23 27.32
N PRO A 62 -13.75 6.75 28.27
CA PRO A 62 -15.19 6.99 28.07
C PRO A 62 -15.46 7.91 26.87
N ASP A 63 -16.60 7.69 26.22
CA ASP A 63 -17.02 8.55 25.12
C ASP A 63 -17.20 9.99 25.58
N GLY A 64 -16.74 10.95 24.80
CA GLY A 64 -16.73 12.38 25.13
C GLY A 64 -15.51 13.10 24.61
N GLU A 65 -15.27 14.33 25.09
CA GLU A 65 -14.19 15.20 24.59
C GLU A 65 -12.79 14.62 24.84
N ALA A 66 -12.58 13.98 26.00
CA ALA A 66 -11.29 13.35 26.30
C ALA A 66 -10.93 12.25 25.27
N ARG A 67 -11.92 11.43 24.89
CA ARG A 67 -11.73 10.40 23.87
C ARG A 67 -11.47 11.00 22.48
N LYS A 68 -12.20 12.05 22.11
CA LYS A 68 -11.98 12.76 20.85
C LYS A 68 -10.57 13.35 20.80
N ALA A 69 -10.12 14.00 21.87
CA ALA A 69 -8.78 14.57 21.96
C ALA A 69 -7.69 13.48 21.87
N MET A 70 -7.89 12.34 22.53
CA MET A 70 -6.97 11.20 22.45
C MET A 70 -6.82 10.71 21.01
N PHE A 71 -7.93 10.50 20.27
CA PHE A 71 -7.86 10.06 18.87
C PHE A 71 -7.32 11.14 17.93
N ALA A 72 -7.62 12.41 18.17
CA ALA A 72 -7.00 13.51 17.44
C ALA A 72 -5.47 13.49 17.61
N GLY A 73 -5.00 13.27 18.83
CA GLY A 73 -3.57 13.09 19.13
C GLY A 73 -2.96 11.86 18.46
N HIS A 74 -3.71 10.75 18.40
CA HIS A 74 -3.31 9.53 17.68
C HIS A 74 -3.07 9.82 16.19
N PHE A 75 -4.01 10.45 15.51
CA PHE A 75 -3.86 10.79 14.09
C PHE A 75 -2.72 11.80 13.85
N ALA A 76 -2.57 12.80 14.71
CA ALA A 76 -1.46 13.74 14.63
C ALA A 76 -0.09 13.04 14.84
N ASN A 77 -0.02 12.05 15.73
CA ASN A 77 1.17 11.25 15.93
C ASN A 77 1.51 10.40 14.70
N MET A 78 0.51 9.76 14.08
CA MET A 78 0.69 9.00 12.84
C MET A 78 1.23 9.90 11.72
N GLU A 79 0.65 11.08 11.52
CA GLU A 79 1.11 12.07 10.53
C GLU A 79 2.56 12.49 10.78
N ARG A 80 2.90 12.81 12.03
CA ARG A 80 4.27 13.17 12.43
C ARG A 80 5.27 12.05 12.12
N LEU A 81 4.93 10.80 12.42
CA LEU A 81 5.78 9.64 12.19
C LEU A 81 5.91 9.31 10.70
N SER A 82 4.86 9.52 9.92
CA SER A 82 4.88 9.37 8.46
C SER A 82 5.78 10.44 7.82
N LYS A 83 5.63 11.71 8.18
CA LYS A 83 6.51 12.81 7.71
C LYS A 83 7.98 12.60 8.08
N ALA A 84 8.24 11.92 9.19
CA ALA A 84 9.59 11.54 9.60
C ALA A 84 10.14 10.31 8.84
N GLY A 85 9.37 9.73 7.91
CA GLY A 85 9.73 8.54 7.16
C GLY A 85 9.79 7.26 8.00
N LYS A 86 9.21 7.28 9.21
CA LYS A 86 9.24 6.14 10.14
C LYS A 86 8.00 5.25 9.98
N LEU A 87 6.82 5.82 9.83
CA LEU A 87 5.57 5.09 9.61
C LEU A 87 5.27 5.10 8.11
N VAL A 88 5.33 3.93 7.47
CA VAL A 88 5.16 3.82 6.01
C VAL A 88 3.80 3.27 5.60
N LEU A 89 3.11 2.61 6.51
CA LEU A 89 1.75 2.12 6.28
C LEU A 89 1.00 2.09 7.61
N ALA A 90 -0.24 2.55 7.59
CA ALA A 90 -1.14 2.47 8.72
C ALA A 90 -2.58 2.30 8.25
N GLY A 91 -3.40 1.63 9.06
CA GLY A 91 -4.82 1.51 8.79
C GLY A 91 -5.56 0.75 9.88
N PRO A 92 -6.88 0.98 10.03
CA PRO A 92 -7.71 0.21 10.94
C PRO A 92 -8.00 -1.17 10.38
N PHE A 93 -8.15 -2.15 11.26
CA PHE A 93 -8.86 -3.38 10.92
C PHE A 93 -10.38 -3.15 11.00
N GLU A 94 -11.12 -3.85 10.18
CA GLU A 94 -12.55 -4.01 10.40
C GLU A 94 -12.80 -4.76 11.72
N LYS A 95 -14.07 -4.91 12.12
CA LYS A 95 -14.41 -5.58 13.38
C LYS A 95 -13.84 -7.01 13.39
N ASP A 96 -12.98 -7.28 14.35
CA ASP A 96 -12.23 -8.52 14.49
C ASP A 96 -12.47 -9.16 15.85
N ALA A 97 -12.67 -10.51 15.87
CA ALA A 97 -12.97 -11.26 17.08
C ALA A 97 -11.76 -11.37 18.04
N ALA A 98 -10.52 -11.27 17.52
CA ALA A 98 -9.31 -11.26 18.31
C ALA A 98 -9.00 -9.89 18.94
N GLY A 99 -9.85 -8.89 18.67
CA GLY A 99 -9.71 -7.54 19.20
C GLY A 99 -8.63 -6.72 18.49
N TRP A 100 -8.28 -7.05 17.26
CA TRP A 100 -7.37 -6.25 16.44
C TRP A 100 -8.04 -4.94 16.05
N ARG A 101 -7.31 -3.84 16.20
CA ARG A 101 -7.82 -2.49 16.00
C ARG A 101 -7.15 -1.78 14.84
N GLY A 102 -5.87 -1.97 14.64
CA GLY A 102 -5.10 -1.31 13.59
C GLY A 102 -3.77 -1.97 13.33
N LEU A 103 -3.21 -1.63 12.18
CA LEU A 103 -1.89 -2.05 11.74
C LEU A 103 -1.01 -0.82 11.53
N PHE A 104 0.24 -0.90 12.00
CA PHE A 104 1.32 -0.02 11.59
C PHE A 104 2.46 -0.83 10.97
N VAL A 105 3.12 -0.27 9.97
CA VAL A 105 4.39 -0.77 9.44
C VAL A 105 5.42 0.34 9.60
N PHE A 106 6.42 0.09 10.45
CA PHE A 106 7.51 1.02 10.70
C PHE A 106 8.76 0.63 9.91
N ALA A 107 9.34 1.59 9.19
CA ALA A 107 10.66 1.47 8.55
C ALA A 107 11.74 1.75 9.61
N VAL A 108 12.02 0.74 10.43
CA VAL A 108 13.02 0.76 11.49
C VAL A 108 13.71 -0.60 11.58
N ASP A 109 14.92 -0.61 12.14
CA ASP A 109 15.77 -1.81 12.13
C ASP A 109 15.40 -2.86 13.19
N ASN A 110 14.73 -2.43 14.27
CA ASN A 110 14.49 -3.31 15.42
C ASN A 110 13.19 -2.95 16.17
N VAL A 111 12.74 -3.90 17.00
CA VAL A 111 11.53 -3.77 17.82
C VAL A 111 11.68 -2.68 18.88
N GLU A 112 12.87 -2.47 19.42
CA GLU A 112 13.11 -1.47 20.46
C GLU A 112 12.84 -0.05 19.94
N GLU A 113 13.24 0.25 18.70
CA GLU A 113 12.94 1.53 18.08
C GLU A 113 11.44 1.67 17.82
N ALA A 114 10.80 0.65 17.25
CA ALA A 114 9.35 0.65 17.05
C ALA A 114 8.59 0.87 18.36
N THR A 115 9.01 0.21 19.44
CA THR A 115 8.39 0.35 20.77
C THR A 115 8.48 1.79 21.29
N ARG A 116 9.64 2.46 21.11
CA ARG A 116 9.79 3.87 21.50
C ARG A 116 8.87 4.79 20.71
N LEU A 117 8.70 4.54 19.42
CA LEU A 117 7.81 5.33 18.56
C LEU A 117 6.34 5.13 18.93
N VAL A 118 5.92 3.87 19.14
CA VAL A 118 4.55 3.51 19.52
C VAL A 118 4.20 4.04 20.91
N ALA A 119 5.14 4.06 21.85
CA ALA A 119 4.94 4.61 23.19
C ALA A 119 4.61 6.12 23.22
N THR A 120 4.82 6.83 22.11
CA THR A 120 4.41 8.25 22.00
C THR A 120 2.93 8.41 21.63
N ASP A 121 2.22 7.32 21.34
CA ASP A 121 0.85 7.37 20.87
C ASP A 121 -0.14 7.52 22.03
N PRO A 122 -1.03 8.52 22.02
CA PRO A 122 -2.02 8.72 23.08
C PRO A 122 -2.92 7.51 23.34
N VAL A 123 -3.26 6.70 22.33
CA VAL A 123 -4.09 5.49 22.54
C VAL A 123 -3.34 4.40 23.32
N ILE A 124 -2.00 4.37 23.21
CA ILE A 124 -1.15 3.48 24.00
C ILE A 124 -0.95 4.05 25.40
N VAL A 125 -0.61 5.35 25.51
CA VAL A 125 -0.39 6.03 26.79
C VAL A 125 -1.61 5.91 27.71
N ASN A 126 -2.81 6.00 27.16
CA ASN A 126 -4.07 5.89 27.91
C ASN A 126 -4.53 4.42 28.12
N GLY A 127 -3.83 3.44 27.57
CA GLY A 127 -4.21 2.03 27.69
C GLY A 127 -5.46 1.63 26.88
N GLU A 128 -5.93 2.50 25.99
CA GLU A 128 -7.06 2.22 25.06
C GLU A 128 -6.68 1.09 24.08
N MET A 129 -5.40 1.06 23.70
CA MET A 129 -4.81 0.01 22.87
C MET A 129 -3.50 -0.49 23.47
N VAL A 130 -3.15 -1.72 23.14
CA VAL A 130 -1.83 -2.33 23.36
C VAL A 130 -1.24 -2.72 22.03
N ALA A 131 0.08 -2.85 21.97
CA ALA A 131 0.81 -3.13 20.74
C ALA A 131 1.51 -4.49 20.79
N GLU A 132 1.45 -5.23 19.68
CA GLU A 132 2.18 -6.47 19.43
C GLU A 132 3.13 -6.23 18.25
N TYR A 133 4.41 -6.66 18.38
CA TYR A 133 5.49 -6.30 17.47
C TYR A 133 6.03 -7.51 16.73
N HIS A 134 6.18 -7.40 15.42
CA HIS A 134 6.70 -8.45 14.54
C HIS A 134 7.78 -7.89 13.60
N PRO A 135 9.06 -8.29 13.75
CA PRO A 135 10.05 -8.02 12.72
C PRO A 135 9.57 -8.58 11.38
N TRP A 136 9.61 -7.77 10.35
CA TRP A 136 9.14 -8.14 9.02
C TRP A 136 10.16 -7.74 7.95
N TYR A 137 10.39 -8.63 7.01
CA TYR A 137 11.25 -8.40 5.86
C TYR A 137 10.36 -8.40 4.62
N GLY A 138 10.14 -7.22 4.05
CA GLY A 138 9.17 -6.97 2.99
C GLY A 138 9.77 -6.19 1.82
N SER A 139 8.99 -6.03 0.75
CA SER A 139 9.42 -5.22 -0.39
C SER A 139 9.77 -3.79 0.02
N ALA A 140 10.91 -3.29 -0.45
CA ALA A 140 11.28 -1.88 -0.29
C ALA A 140 10.29 -0.92 -0.97
N ALA A 141 9.49 -1.39 -1.92
CA ALA A 141 8.43 -0.59 -2.54
C ALA A 141 7.38 -0.09 -1.54
N THR A 142 7.24 -0.75 -0.36
CA THR A 142 6.40 -0.28 0.75
C THR A 142 6.75 1.16 1.18
N MET A 143 8.01 1.57 1.03
CA MET A 143 8.49 2.93 1.31
C MET A 143 7.87 4.01 0.42
N MET A 144 7.22 3.63 -0.70
CA MET A 144 6.54 4.57 -1.59
C MET A 144 5.09 4.84 -1.18
N ILE A 145 4.53 4.06 -0.27
CA ILE A 145 3.11 4.18 0.09
C ILE A 145 2.75 5.58 0.59
N PRO A 146 3.51 6.23 1.48
CA PRO A 146 3.17 7.58 1.94
C PRO A 146 3.08 8.58 0.79
N GLU A 147 4.07 8.63 -0.10
CA GLU A 147 4.07 9.54 -1.26
C GLU A 147 2.90 9.28 -2.22
N LEU A 148 2.53 8.02 -2.40
CA LEU A 148 1.39 7.66 -3.25
C LEU A 148 0.07 7.95 -2.56
N HIS A 149 -0.02 7.73 -1.24
CA HIS A 149 -1.22 8.01 -0.45
C HIS A 149 -1.59 9.49 -0.50
N ASP A 150 -0.61 10.39 -0.36
CA ASP A 150 -0.83 11.83 -0.43
C ASP A 150 -1.48 12.27 -1.77
N LYS A 151 -1.20 11.53 -2.86
CA LYS A 151 -1.82 11.78 -4.18
C LYS A 151 -3.25 11.24 -4.32
N LEU A 152 -3.68 10.39 -3.38
CA LEU A 152 -5.02 9.79 -3.39
C LEU A 152 -6.01 10.53 -2.49
N VAL A 153 -5.52 11.44 -1.64
CA VAL A 153 -6.37 12.22 -0.73
C VAL A 153 -6.77 13.54 -1.40
N PRO A 154 -8.06 13.76 -1.72
CA PRO A 154 -8.50 15.02 -2.31
C PRO A 154 -8.20 16.20 -1.39
N GLY A 155 -7.53 17.22 -1.91
CA GLY A 155 -7.20 18.44 -1.15
C GLY A 155 -5.93 18.34 -0.29
N SER A 156 -5.12 17.29 -0.43
CA SER A 156 -3.74 17.31 0.07
C SER A 156 -2.95 18.43 -0.62
N PRO A 157 -2.16 19.23 0.11
CA PRO A 157 -1.43 20.38 -0.43
C PRO A 157 -0.37 19.99 -1.45
#